data_b7e2638191e7bcc3815a76311326d56a
#
_entry.id   b7e2638191e7bcc3815a76311326d56a
#
_cell.length_a   1.000
_cell.length_b   1.000
_cell.length_c   1.000
_cell.angle_alpha   90.00
_cell.angle_beta   90.00
_cell.angle_gamma   90.00
#
_symmetry.space_group_name_H-M   'P 1'
#
loop_
_entity.id
_entity.type
_entity.pdbx_description
1 polymer ?
#
loop_
_entity_poly.entity_id
_entity_poly.type
_entity_poly.pdbx_seq_one_letter_code
_entity_poly.pdbx_strand_id
1 'polypeptide(L)'
;ILDEPMSSLDIKNKATVLSLLKEINKKYEIPILIISHSVEEIAQISDNVIILEEGKIVTCGKLSQIFLEKEFTNIFGKFESSSILEGVIFEKNSSLNITKILISGFEIVLPGDFKKIGEKIRVRIRARDILISKNINSDSITENQLFGNVQEIKGEDDTAFSELIIKIGNSQDFQLLLIRITKYQLEKLKIKKDDKIYILFKSTSFDRQAII
;
A
#
# COMPACT_ATOMS: atom_id res chain seq x y z
N ILE A 1 -24.71 7.31 -4.73
CA ILE A 1 -23.54 8.00 -5.28
C ILE A 1 -23.22 9.17 -4.38
N LEU A 2 -21.96 9.32 -4.02
CA LEU A 2 -21.45 10.42 -3.18
C LEU A 2 -20.32 11.13 -3.97
N ASP A 3 -20.50 12.42 -4.20
CA ASP A 3 -19.52 13.23 -4.94
C ASP A 3 -18.76 14.12 -3.95
N GLU A 4 -17.44 13.89 -3.84
CA GLU A 4 -16.50 14.56 -2.92
C GLU A 4 -17.05 14.71 -1.48
N PRO A 5 -17.59 13.63 -0.86
CA PRO A 5 -18.37 13.76 0.38
C PRO A 5 -17.54 14.21 1.59
N MET A 6 -16.22 14.19 1.48
CA MET A 6 -15.29 14.49 2.58
C MET A 6 -14.42 15.72 2.33
N SER A 7 -14.62 16.43 1.22
CA SER A 7 -13.74 17.54 0.79
C SER A 7 -13.60 18.69 1.80
N SER A 8 -14.65 18.94 2.59
CA SER A 8 -14.69 20.04 3.58
C SER A 8 -14.49 19.59 5.02
N LEU A 9 -14.13 18.31 5.25
CA LEU A 9 -13.99 17.75 6.58
C LEU A 9 -12.51 17.75 7.05
N ASP A 10 -12.32 17.95 8.34
CA ASP A 10 -11.04 17.70 8.99
C ASP A 10 -10.75 16.18 9.09
N ILE A 11 -9.50 15.84 9.40
CA ILE A 11 -9.01 14.45 9.44
C ILE A 11 -9.86 13.56 10.36
N LYS A 12 -10.26 14.06 11.54
CA LYS A 12 -11.02 13.29 12.51
C LYS A 12 -12.44 13.01 12.00
N ASN A 13 -13.08 14.00 11.42
CA ASN A 13 -14.42 13.88 10.86
C ASN A 13 -14.41 13.00 9.60
N LYS A 14 -13.38 13.09 8.75
CA LYS A 14 -13.18 12.17 7.62
C LYS A 14 -13.16 10.71 8.07
N ALA A 15 -12.35 10.38 9.08
CA ALA A 15 -12.26 9.02 9.62
C ALA A 15 -13.62 8.51 10.13
N THR A 16 -14.39 9.38 10.79
CA THR A 16 -15.74 9.04 11.29
C THR A 16 -16.70 8.74 10.14
N VAL A 17 -16.74 9.58 9.11
CA VAL A 17 -17.60 9.39 7.93
C VAL A 17 -17.22 8.12 7.18
N LEU A 18 -15.92 7.87 6.96
CA LEU A 18 -15.45 6.65 6.30
C LEU A 18 -15.86 5.39 7.06
N SER A 19 -15.72 5.41 8.39
CA SER A 19 -16.16 4.30 9.25
C SER A 19 -17.67 4.05 9.14
N LEU A 20 -18.45 5.13 9.16
CA LEU A 20 -19.92 5.05 9.02
C LEU A 20 -20.34 4.48 7.66
N LEU A 21 -19.69 4.93 6.57
CA LEU A 21 -19.98 4.44 5.22
C LEU A 21 -19.68 2.94 5.09
N LYS A 22 -18.57 2.47 5.69
CA LYS A 22 -18.25 1.04 5.74
C LYS A 22 -19.28 0.24 6.53
N GLU A 23 -19.72 0.78 7.67
CA GLU A 23 -20.74 0.14 8.49
C GLU A 23 -22.08 0.02 7.75
N ILE A 24 -22.51 1.10 7.08
CA ILE A 24 -23.73 1.12 6.26
C ILE A 24 -23.63 0.09 5.12
N ASN A 25 -22.54 0.09 4.37
CA ASN A 25 -22.32 -0.86 3.29
C ASN A 25 -22.41 -2.31 3.80
N LYS A 26 -21.71 -2.62 4.91
CA LYS A 26 -21.67 -3.96 5.48
C LYS A 26 -23.00 -4.39 6.06
N LYS A 27 -23.73 -3.48 6.75
CA LYS A 27 -24.98 -3.81 7.46
C LYS A 27 -26.17 -3.95 6.53
N TYR A 28 -26.23 -3.11 5.51
CA TYR A 28 -27.37 -3.02 4.60
C TYR A 28 -27.08 -3.58 3.21
N GLU A 29 -25.85 -4.01 2.95
CA GLU A 29 -25.38 -4.53 1.66
C GLU A 29 -25.63 -3.56 0.49
N ILE A 30 -25.67 -2.24 0.76
CA ILE A 30 -25.90 -1.20 -0.23
C ILE A 30 -24.59 -0.88 -0.95
N PRO A 31 -24.50 -1.03 -2.28
CA PRO A 31 -23.33 -0.60 -3.02
C PRO A 31 -23.17 0.92 -2.94
N ILE A 32 -21.97 1.39 -2.61
CA ILE A 32 -21.64 2.80 -2.47
C ILE A 32 -20.62 3.17 -3.56
N LEU A 33 -20.97 4.15 -4.39
CA LEU A 33 -20.06 4.76 -5.34
C LEU A 33 -19.60 6.13 -4.80
N ILE A 34 -18.29 6.27 -4.61
CA ILE A 34 -17.68 7.51 -4.11
C ILE A 34 -16.80 8.09 -5.20
N ILE A 35 -16.99 9.38 -5.50
CA ILE A 35 -16.12 10.16 -6.35
C ILE A 35 -15.20 10.95 -5.42
N SER A 36 -13.88 10.82 -5.60
CA SER A 36 -12.88 11.55 -4.84
C SER A 36 -11.58 11.64 -5.63
N HIS A 37 -10.84 12.73 -5.45
CA HIS A 37 -9.49 12.90 -5.96
C HIS A 37 -8.43 12.56 -4.89
N SER A 38 -8.84 12.21 -3.68
CA SER A 38 -7.94 11.86 -2.58
C SER A 38 -7.56 10.38 -2.63
N VAL A 39 -6.32 10.10 -2.97
CA VAL A 39 -5.74 8.74 -2.96
C VAL A 39 -5.88 8.09 -1.58
N GLU A 40 -5.79 8.87 -0.51
CA GLU A 40 -5.91 8.39 0.87
C GLU A 40 -7.33 7.92 1.17
N GLU A 41 -8.34 8.69 0.78
CA GLU A 41 -9.75 8.33 0.95
C GLU A 41 -10.11 7.08 0.16
N ILE A 42 -9.69 7.03 -1.11
CA ILE A 42 -9.89 5.87 -1.99
C ILE A 42 -9.24 4.62 -1.38
N ALA A 43 -7.99 4.73 -0.94
CA ALA A 43 -7.27 3.62 -0.32
C ALA A 43 -7.97 3.09 0.93
N GLN A 44 -8.61 3.98 1.68
CA GLN A 44 -9.30 3.63 2.92
C GLN A 44 -10.62 2.89 2.71
N ILE A 45 -11.43 3.26 1.74
CA ILE A 45 -12.81 2.78 1.67
C ILE A 45 -13.06 1.80 0.52
N SER A 46 -12.33 1.92 -0.59
CA SER A 46 -12.66 1.23 -1.83
C SER A 46 -12.03 -0.16 -1.91
N ASP A 47 -12.78 -1.13 -2.43
CA ASP A 47 -12.24 -2.42 -2.86
C ASP A 47 -11.95 -2.43 -4.36
N ASN A 48 -12.76 -1.70 -5.12
CA ASN A 48 -12.60 -1.51 -6.56
C ASN A 48 -12.53 -0.02 -6.89
N VAL A 49 -11.77 0.31 -7.92
CA VAL A 49 -11.55 1.68 -8.37
C VAL A 49 -11.82 1.77 -9.87
N ILE A 50 -12.41 2.88 -10.28
CA ILE A 50 -12.54 3.30 -11.67
C ILE A 50 -11.79 4.62 -11.80
N ILE A 51 -10.80 4.68 -12.67
CA ILE A 51 -10.08 5.91 -12.97
C ILE A 51 -10.68 6.57 -14.19
N LEU A 52 -11.04 7.84 -14.05
CA LEU A 52 -11.60 8.67 -15.11
C LEU A 52 -10.63 9.80 -15.47
N GLU A 53 -10.44 10.02 -16.76
CA GLU A 53 -9.71 11.16 -17.31
C GLU A 53 -10.48 11.69 -18.52
N GLU A 54 -10.72 12.99 -18.56
CA GLU A 54 -11.48 13.66 -19.62
C GLU A 54 -12.84 13.00 -19.94
N GLY A 55 -13.53 12.51 -18.89
CA GLY A 55 -14.84 11.86 -19.02
C GLY A 55 -14.81 10.43 -19.57
N LYS A 56 -13.63 9.83 -19.73
CA LYS A 56 -13.46 8.45 -20.20
C LYS A 56 -12.87 7.56 -19.11
N ILE A 57 -13.25 6.29 -19.12
CA ILE A 57 -12.63 5.29 -18.25
C ILE A 57 -11.24 4.98 -18.80
N VAL A 58 -10.21 5.23 -17.98
CA VAL A 58 -8.82 4.88 -18.29
C VAL A 58 -8.52 3.45 -17.86
N THR A 59 -8.88 3.11 -16.64
CA THR A 59 -8.76 1.74 -16.10
C THR A 59 -9.78 1.51 -14.99
N CYS A 60 -10.07 0.24 -14.71
CA CYS A 60 -10.91 -0.17 -13.59
C CYS A 60 -10.52 -1.54 -13.07
N GLY A 61 -10.62 -1.74 -11.76
CA GLY A 61 -10.27 -3.02 -11.16
C GLY A 61 -10.13 -2.96 -9.65
N LYS A 62 -9.51 -4.00 -9.09
CA LYS A 62 -9.23 -4.05 -7.65
C LYS A 62 -8.24 -2.97 -7.25
N LEU A 63 -8.49 -2.32 -6.14
CA LEU A 63 -7.64 -1.27 -5.58
C LEU A 63 -6.16 -1.66 -5.57
N SER A 64 -5.82 -2.85 -5.06
CA SER A 64 -4.44 -3.34 -4.95
C SER A 64 -3.74 -3.52 -6.29
N GLN A 65 -4.48 -3.72 -7.38
CA GLN A 65 -3.95 -3.83 -8.74
C GLN A 65 -3.78 -2.47 -9.39
N ILE A 66 -4.82 -1.63 -9.31
CA ILE A 66 -4.83 -0.28 -9.91
C ILE A 66 -3.67 0.57 -9.37
N PHE A 67 -3.33 0.46 -8.09
CA PHE A 67 -2.21 1.19 -7.50
C PHE A 67 -0.83 0.81 -8.04
N LEU A 68 -0.73 -0.34 -8.74
CA LEU A 68 0.51 -0.79 -9.39
C LEU A 68 0.56 -0.41 -10.88
N GLU A 69 -0.52 0.14 -11.42
CA GLU A 69 -0.60 0.50 -12.83
C GLU A 69 0.06 1.85 -13.13
N LYS A 70 0.59 1.97 -14.35
CA LYS A 70 1.23 3.21 -14.81
C LYS A 70 0.22 4.35 -14.93
N GLU A 71 -0.99 4.03 -15.31
CA GLU A 71 -2.13 4.95 -15.44
C GLU A 71 -2.43 5.65 -14.13
N PHE A 72 -2.42 4.90 -13.00
CA PHE A 72 -2.56 5.49 -11.68
C PHE A 72 -1.46 6.51 -11.39
N THR A 73 -0.21 6.12 -11.65
CA THR A 73 0.96 6.98 -11.40
C THR A 73 0.95 8.22 -12.28
N ASN A 74 0.47 8.12 -13.51
CA ASN A 74 0.37 9.26 -14.44
C ASN A 74 -0.64 10.30 -13.96
N ILE A 75 -1.78 9.86 -13.45
CA ILE A 75 -2.90 10.74 -13.05
C ILE A 75 -2.66 11.34 -11.65
N PHE A 76 -2.28 10.52 -10.67
CA PHE A 76 -2.10 10.96 -9.29
C PHE A 76 -0.69 11.45 -8.95
N GLY A 77 0.23 11.26 -9.88
CA GLY A 77 1.63 11.66 -9.73
C GLY A 77 2.50 10.59 -9.07
N LYS A 78 3.75 10.63 -9.43
CA LYS A 78 4.77 9.62 -9.03
C LYS A 78 5.05 9.58 -7.53
N PHE A 79 4.75 10.65 -6.80
CA PHE A 79 4.92 10.68 -5.34
C PHE A 79 3.84 9.90 -4.59
N GLU A 80 2.71 9.63 -5.24
CA GLU A 80 1.59 8.86 -4.70
C GLU A 80 1.70 7.36 -5.00
N SER A 81 2.68 6.93 -5.81
CA SER A 81 2.97 5.51 -6.07
C SER A 81 3.10 4.76 -4.75
N SER A 82 2.26 3.77 -4.56
CA SER A 82 2.15 3.04 -3.29
C SER A 82 1.58 1.65 -3.53
N SER A 83 1.67 0.81 -2.52
CA SER A 83 1.02 -0.50 -2.51
C SER A 83 0.02 -0.58 -1.37
N ILE A 84 -1.05 -1.30 -1.62
CA ILE A 84 -2.03 -1.67 -0.61
C ILE A 84 -1.81 -3.13 -0.26
N LEU A 85 -1.47 -3.40 0.99
CA LEU A 85 -1.25 -4.75 1.50
C LEU A 85 -2.33 -5.10 2.51
N GLU A 86 -2.77 -6.35 2.48
CA GLU A 86 -3.78 -6.88 3.41
C GLU A 86 -3.13 -7.87 4.37
N GLY A 87 -3.44 -7.74 5.64
CA GLY A 87 -2.94 -8.62 6.68
C GLY A 87 -3.97 -8.91 7.76
N VAL A 88 -3.58 -9.73 8.71
CA VAL A 88 -4.39 -10.09 9.88
C VAL A 88 -3.63 -9.71 11.14
N ILE A 89 -4.29 -9.04 12.06
CA ILE A 89 -3.71 -8.69 13.36
C ILE A 89 -3.54 -9.97 14.18
N PHE A 90 -2.33 -10.25 14.66
CA PHE A 90 -2.07 -11.42 15.47
C PHE A 90 -1.51 -11.11 16.85
N GLU A 91 -0.92 -9.93 17.05
CA GLU A 91 -0.35 -9.52 18.34
C GLU A 91 -0.53 -8.02 18.56
N LYS A 92 -0.71 -7.63 19.81
CA LYS A 92 -0.71 -6.23 20.26
C LYS A 92 0.19 -6.07 21.46
N ASN A 93 0.95 -4.99 21.50
CA ASN A 93 1.77 -4.63 22.66
C ASN A 93 1.36 -3.23 23.13
N SER A 94 0.58 -3.18 24.20
CA SER A 94 0.06 -1.93 24.74
C SER A 94 1.14 -1.05 25.39
N SER A 95 2.22 -1.64 25.93
CA SER A 95 3.31 -0.88 26.56
C SER A 95 4.14 -0.10 25.53
N LEU A 96 4.31 -0.67 24.34
CA LEU A 96 5.02 -0.02 23.23
C LEU A 96 4.06 0.69 22.27
N ASN A 97 2.76 0.55 22.46
CA ASN A 97 1.71 1.05 21.55
C ASN A 97 1.93 0.61 20.10
N ILE A 98 2.12 -0.70 19.89
CA ILE A 98 2.31 -1.30 18.58
C ILE A 98 1.30 -2.43 18.34
N THR A 99 1.00 -2.64 17.06
CA THR A 99 0.21 -3.77 16.55
C THR A 99 1.07 -4.54 15.57
N LYS A 100 1.09 -5.87 15.69
CA LYS A 100 1.74 -6.73 14.70
C LYS A 100 0.71 -7.41 13.82
N ILE A 101 0.97 -7.42 12.53
CA ILE A 101 0.12 -8.03 11.51
C ILE A 101 0.91 -9.06 10.72
N LEU A 102 0.21 -10.06 10.22
CA LEU A 102 0.76 -11.06 9.31
C LEU A 102 0.30 -10.75 7.89
N ILE A 103 1.26 -10.55 6.99
CA ILE A 103 1.03 -10.31 5.55
C ILE A 103 1.76 -11.38 4.76
N SER A 104 1.03 -12.28 4.09
CA SER A 104 1.61 -13.34 3.24
C SER A 104 2.80 -14.08 3.88
N GLY A 105 2.71 -14.37 5.19
CA GLY A 105 3.73 -15.08 5.96
C GLY A 105 4.81 -14.19 6.61
N PHE A 106 4.74 -12.86 6.44
CA PHE A 106 5.69 -11.93 7.06
C PHE A 106 5.05 -11.15 8.21
N GLU A 107 5.79 -11.03 9.31
CA GLU A 107 5.40 -10.15 10.42
C GLU A 107 5.72 -8.70 10.08
N ILE A 108 4.73 -7.82 10.28
CA ILE A 108 4.87 -6.39 10.08
C ILE A 108 4.45 -5.67 11.36
N VAL A 109 5.31 -4.78 11.83
CA VAL A 109 5.07 -3.94 13.01
C VAL A 109 4.49 -2.61 12.57
N LEU A 110 3.34 -2.28 13.13
CA LEU A 110 2.64 -1.01 12.92
C LEU A 110 2.64 -0.18 14.21
N PRO A 111 2.89 1.15 14.15
CA PRO A 111 2.78 2.02 15.30
C PRO A 111 1.32 2.34 15.60
N GLY A 112 0.87 2.07 16.81
CA GLY A 112 -0.49 2.34 17.24
C GLY A 112 -1.29 1.10 17.62
N ASP A 113 -2.46 1.36 18.20
CA ASP A 113 -3.45 0.34 18.54
C ASP A 113 -4.61 0.40 17.53
N PHE A 114 -4.72 -0.64 16.73
CA PHE A 114 -5.75 -0.78 15.72
C PHE A 114 -6.75 -1.87 16.15
N LYS A 115 -7.70 -2.20 15.34
CA LYS A 115 -8.71 -3.27 15.43
C LYS A 115 -8.35 -4.42 16.40
N LYS A 116 -9.18 -5.41 16.54
CA LYS A 116 -8.96 -6.56 17.45
C LYS A 116 -8.05 -7.61 16.79
N ILE A 117 -7.41 -8.43 17.63
CA ILE A 117 -6.67 -9.61 17.16
C ILE A 117 -7.62 -10.51 16.37
N GLY A 118 -7.13 -11.03 15.24
CA GLY A 118 -7.89 -11.85 14.29
C GLY A 118 -8.63 -11.03 13.21
N GLU A 119 -8.72 -9.71 13.35
CA GLU A 119 -9.36 -8.88 12.31
C GLU A 119 -8.40 -8.58 11.16
N LYS A 120 -8.98 -8.47 9.97
CA LYS A 120 -8.28 -8.02 8.76
C LYS A 120 -8.00 -6.53 8.84
N ILE A 121 -6.83 -6.18 8.36
CA ILE A 121 -6.36 -4.81 8.28
C ILE A 121 -5.71 -4.59 6.92
N ARG A 122 -5.86 -3.40 6.39
CA ARG A 122 -5.24 -2.97 5.15
C ARG A 122 -4.25 -1.88 5.46
N VAL A 123 -3.07 -1.94 4.87
CA VAL A 123 -2.02 -0.94 5.04
C VAL A 123 -1.54 -0.44 3.69
N ARG A 124 -1.34 0.87 3.60
CA ARG A 124 -0.74 1.51 2.44
C ARG A 124 0.73 1.81 2.75
N ILE A 125 1.61 1.45 1.84
CA ILE A 125 3.03 1.82 1.92
C ILE A 125 3.45 2.53 0.64
N ARG A 126 4.11 3.68 0.77
CA ARG A 126 4.60 4.45 -0.37
C ARG A 126 5.84 3.79 -0.96
N ALA A 127 5.88 3.66 -2.27
CA ALA A 127 6.98 3.00 -2.98
C ALA A 127 8.36 3.60 -2.69
N ARG A 128 8.42 4.90 -2.41
CA ARG A 128 9.64 5.64 -2.08
C ARG A 128 10.18 5.42 -0.67
N ASP A 129 9.34 4.92 0.25
CA ASP A 129 9.70 4.75 1.67
C ASP A 129 10.29 3.36 1.94
N ILE A 130 10.44 2.56 0.87
CA ILE A 130 10.96 1.20 0.92
C ILE A 130 12.42 1.20 0.51
N LEU A 131 13.25 0.56 1.32
CA LEU A 131 14.64 0.27 1.01
C LEU A 131 14.77 -1.17 0.51
N ILE A 132 15.79 -1.42 -0.31
CA ILE A 132 16.09 -2.76 -0.81
C ILE A 132 17.54 -3.14 -0.59
N SER A 133 17.78 -4.44 -0.43
CA SER A 133 19.13 -5.02 -0.33
C SER A 133 19.15 -6.40 -0.97
N LYS A 134 20.31 -6.79 -1.50
CA LYS A 134 20.56 -8.19 -1.93
C LYS A 134 20.94 -9.10 -0.76
N ASN A 135 21.44 -8.52 0.32
CA ASN A 135 21.88 -9.25 1.51
C ASN A 135 21.14 -8.74 2.74
N ILE A 136 20.83 -9.65 3.64
CA ILE A 136 20.35 -9.30 4.97
C ILE A 136 21.56 -8.85 5.81
N ASN A 137 21.45 -7.67 6.43
CA ASN A 137 22.32 -7.30 7.53
C ASN A 137 21.57 -7.54 8.83
N SER A 138 22.14 -8.35 9.72
CA SER A 138 21.59 -8.58 11.07
C SER A 138 21.42 -7.31 11.89
N ASP A 139 22.22 -6.30 11.60
CA ASP A 139 22.21 -4.99 12.26
C ASP A 139 21.30 -3.98 11.56
N SER A 140 20.27 -4.45 10.83
CA SER A 140 19.30 -3.58 10.20
C SER A 140 18.55 -2.74 11.24
N ILE A 141 18.53 -1.44 11.01
CA ILE A 141 17.82 -0.46 11.86
C ILE A 141 16.32 -0.37 11.56
N THR A 142 15.80 -1.24 10.69
CA THR A 142 14.38 -1.25 10.32
C THR A 142 13.66 -2.40 10.99
N GLU A 143 12.49 -2.12 11.57
CA GLU A 143 11.65 -3.10 12.26
C GLU A 143 11.02 -4.08 11.28
N ASN A 144 10.70 -3.61 10.06
CA ASN A 144 10.04 -4.41 9.06
C ASN A 144 11.01 -4.88 8.00
N GLN A 145 11.17 -6.19 7.92
CA GLN A 145 12.04 -6.87 6.97
C GLN A 145 11.29 -8.05 6.35
N LEU A 146 11.24 -8.08 5.06
CA LEU A 146 10.67 -9.17 4.29
C LEU A 146 11.50 -9.41 3.03
N PHE A 147 11.18 -10.44 2.30
CA PHE A 147 11.83 -10.71 1.02
C PHE A 147 10.80 -11.06 -0.04
N GLY A 148 11.19 -10.88 -1.28
CA GLY A 148 10.35 -11.22 -2.42
C GLY A 148 11.15 -11.37 -3.69
N ASN A 149 10.47 -11.75 -4.76
CA ASN A 149 11.05 -11.93 -6.08
C ASN A 149 10.63 -10.78 -7.00
N VAL A 150 11.58 -10.24 -7.74
CA VAL A 150 11.35 -9.20 -8.75
C VAL A 150 10.52 -9.77 -9.88
N GLN A 151 9.28 -9.32 -10.02
CA GLN A 151 8.40 -9.73 -11.11
C GLN A 151 8.61 -8.89 -12.35
N GLU A 152 8.78 -7.58 -12.15
CA GLU A 152 8.89 -6.61 -13.23
C GLU A 152 9.79 -5.45 -12.82
N ILE A 153 10.51 -4.91 -13.78
CA ILE A 153 11.29 -3.68 -13.66
C ILE A 153 10.75 -2.70 -14.70
N LYS A 154 10.14 -1.62 -14.23
CA LYS A 154 9.62 -0.55 -15.08
C LYS A 154 10.63 0.60 -15.10
N GLY A 155 11.23 0.85 -16.24
CA GLY A 155 12.08 2.01 -16.49
C GLY A 155 11.28 3.12 -17.19
N GLU A 156 11.63 4.37 -16.92
CA GLU A 156 11.17 5.52 -17.68
C GLU A 156 12.39 6.22 -18.26
N ASP A 157 12.43 6.43 -19.56
CA ASP A 157 13.64 6.91 -20.24
C ASP A 157 14.08 8.29 -19.76
N ASP A 158 13.18 9.19 -19.48
CA ASP A 158 13.45 10.58 -19.11
C ASP A 158 13.53 10.86 -17.61
N THR A 159 13.63 9.83 -16.77
CA THR A 159 13.69 10.00 -15.31
C THR A 159 14.89 9.31 -14.69
N ALA A 160 15.31 9.79 -13.50
CA ALA A 160 16.36 9.16 -12.70
C ALA A 160 15.86 7.91 -11.94
N PHE A 161 14.59 7.53 -12.10
CA PHE A 161 13.95 6.50 -11.28
C PHE A 161 13.57 5.26 -12.09
N SER A 162 13.47 4.14 -11.38
CA SER A 162 12.91 2.88 -11.84
C SER A 162 11.92 2.37 -10.79
N GLU A 163 10.91 1.67 -11.23
CA GLU A 163 9.93 1.02 -10.36
C GLU A 163 10.06 -0.49 -10.47
N LEU A 164 10.04 -1.15 -9.33
CA LEU A 164 10.10 -2.60 -9.22
C LEU A 164 8.76 -3.10 -8.71
N ILE A 165 8.18 -4.10 -9.37
CA ILE A 165 7.07 -4.88 -8.82
C ILE A 165 7.65 -6.15 -8.23
N ILE A 166 7.45 -6.32 -6.93
CA ILE A 166 7.97 -7.44 -6.16
C ILE A 166 6.83 -8.31 -5.67
N LYS A 167 6.94 -9.61 -5.90
CA LYS A 167 6.03 -10.60 -5.33
C LYS A 167 6.56 -11.03 -3.96
N ILE A 168 5.77 -10.79 -2.92
CA ILE A 168 6.03 -11.24 -1.54
C ILE A 168 5.08 -12.39 -1.20
N GLY A 169 5.52 -13.34 -0.36
CA GLY A 169 4.75 -14.52 0.01
C GLY A 169 5.10 -15.75 -0.83
N ASN A 170 4.19 -16.71 -0.86
CA ASN A 170 4.37 -17.99 -1.53
C ASN A 170 3.46 -18.12 -2.79
N SER A 171 3.33 -19.31 -3.35
CA SER A 171 2.52 -19.53 -4.55
C SER A 171 1.01 -19.43 -4.32
N GLN A 172 0.53 -19.69 -3.10
CA GLN A 172 -0.90 -19.70 -2.77
C GLN A 172 -1.35 -18.41 -2.11
N ASP A 173 -0.48 -17.80 -1.28
CA ASP A 173 -0.72 -16.53 -0.61
C ASP A 173 0.42 -15.57 -0.94
N PHE A 174 0.16 -14.65 -1.85
CA PHE A 174 1.11 -13.63 -2.26
C PHE A 174 0.44 -12.28 -2.47
N GLN A 175 1.25 -11.24 -2.31
CA GLN A 175 0.87 -9.88 -2.66
C GLN A 175 1.97 -9.21 -3.47
N LEU A 176 1.61 -8.15 -4.18
CA LEU A 176 2.54 -7.37 -4.98
C LEU A 176 2.87 -6.07 -4.28
N LEU A 177 4.14 -5.72 -4.29
CA LEU A 177 4.68 -4.53 -3.68
C LEU A 177 5.42 -3.71 -4.73
N LEU A 178 5.03 -2.44 -4.87
CA LEU A 178 5.69 -1.48 -5.73
C LEU A 178 6.81 -0.78 -4.94
N ILE A 179 8.01 -0.77 -5.50
CA ILE A 179 9.17 -0.11 -4.91
C ILE A 179 9.76 0.85 -5.93
N ARG A 180 10.07 2.07 -5.51
CA ARG A 180 10.70 3.08 -6.34
C ARG A 180 12.13 3.32 -5.91
N ILE A 181 13.06 3.14 -6.84
CA ILE A 181 14.51 3.32 -6.64
C ILE A 181 15.09 4.21 -7.73
N THR A 182 16.33 4.67 -7.53
CA THR A 182 17.07 5.33 -8.61
C THR A 182 17.63 4.34 -9.61
N LYS A 183 17.77 4.73 -10.87
CA LYS A 183 18.49 3.95 -11.89
C LYS A 183 19.91 3.62 -11.42
N TYR A 184 20.58 4.56 -10.75
CA TYR A 184 21.88 4.34 -10.13
C TYR A 184 21.88 3.16 -9.15
N GLN A 185 20.86 3.10 -8.27
CA GLN A 185 20.73 2.01 -7.30
C GLN A 185 20.43 0.67 -7.99
N LEU A 186 19.58 0.68 -9.03
CA LEU A 186 19.28 -0.50 -9.84
C LEU A 186 20.56 -1.09 -10.45
N GLU A 187 21.39 -0.25 -11.07
CA GLU A 187 22.67 -0.67 -11.67
C GLU A 187 23.67 -1.13 -10.62
N LYS A 188 23.84 -0.36 -9.54
CA LYS A 188 24.78 -0.69 -8.46
C LYS A 188 24.47 -2.05 -7.83
N LEU A 189 23.22 -2.36 -7.61
CA LEU A 189 22.77 -3.63 -7.05
C LEU A 189 22.63 -4.74 -8.12
N LYS A 190 22.76 -4.40 -9.40
CA LYS A 190 22.61 -5.33 -10.54
C LYS A 190 21.34 -6.17 -10.41
N ILE A 191 20.23 -5.51 -10.12
CA ILE A 191 18.94 -6.18 -9.94
C ILE A 191 18.38 -6.56 -11.30
N LYS A 192 17.90 -7.80 -11.38
CA LYS A 192 17.24 -8.37 -12.58
C LYS A 192 15.89 -8.95 -12.21
N LYS A 193 15.07 -9.19 -13.22
CA LYS A 193 13.84 -9.96 -13.08
C LYS A 193 14.18 -11.32 -12.45
N ASP A 194 13.30 -11.81 -11.61
CA ASP A 194 13.37 -13.05 -10.83
C ASP A 194 14.43 -13.07 -9.70
N ASP A 195 15.22 -12.00 -9.54
CA ASP A 195 16.10 -11.87 -8.38
C ASP A 195 15.30 -11.88 -7.07
N LYS A 196 15.80 -12.60 -6.07
CA LYS A 196 15.35 -12.49 -4.69
C LYS A 196 15.99 -11.28 -4.03
N ILE A 197 15.21 -10.38 -3.49
CA ILE A 197 15.68 -9.19 -2.78
C ILE A 197 15.04 -9.08 -1.40
N TYR A 198 15.77 -8.45 -0.48
CA TYR A 198 15.27 -8.05 0.82
C TYR A 198 14.66 -6.65 0.75
N ILE A 199 13.58 -6.48 1.44
CA ILE A 199 12.73 -5.29 1.45
C ILE A 199 12.67 -4.82 2.90
N LEU A 200 13.03 -3.57 3.12
CA LEU A 200 13.19 -2.99 4.45
C LEU A 200 12.44 -1.66 4.52
N PHE A 201 11.69 -1.47 5.57
CA PHE A 201 11.02 -0.20 5.85
C PHE A 201 10.75 -0.01 7.34
N LYS A 202 10.69 1.23 7.75
CA LYS A 202 10.42 1.58 9.15
C LYS A 202 8.93 1.47 9.45
N SER A 203 8.58 1.16 10.69
CA SER A 203 7.19 1.24 11.17
C SER A 203 6.60 2.63 11.00
N THR A 204 7.43 3.67 11.06
CA THR A 204 7.03 5.07 10.82
C THR A 204 6.73 5.40 9.35
N SER A 205 7.02 4.49 8.41
CA SER A 205 6.60 4.62 7.01
C SER A 205 5.10 4.41 6.81
N PHE A 206 4.42 3.85 7.82
CA PHE A 206 2.96 3.74 7.82
C PHE A 206 2.36 5.00 8.44
N ASP A 207 1.66 5.77 7.63
CA ASP A 207 0.82 6.84 8.13
C ASP A 207 -0.40 6.24 8.85
N ARG A 208 -0.83 6.82 9.99
CA ARG A 208 -2.04 6.37 10.70
C ARG A 208 -3.28 6.36 9.82
N GLN A 209 -3.34 7.25 8.85
CA GLN A 209 -4.42 7.33 7.85
C GLN A 209 -4.32 6.23 6.79
N ALA A 210 -3.17 5.61 6.65
CA ALA A 210 -2.93 4.54 5.69
C ALA A 210 -3.25 3.13 6.24
N ILE A 211 -3.72 3.06 7.49
CA ILE A 211 -4.03 1.81 8.19
C ILE A 211 -5.54 1.73 8.41
N ILE A 212 -6.18 0.70 7.88
CA ILE A 212 -7.65 0.61 7.77
C ILE A 212 -8.15 -0.70 8.34
#